data_0556a3f448577cf47898c9892fd1e832
#
_entry.id   0556a3f448577cf47898c9892fd1e832
#
_cell.length_a   1.000
_cell.length_b   1.000
_cell.length_c   1.000
_cell.angle_alpha   90.00
_cell.angle_beta   90.00
_cell.angle_gamma   90.00
#
_symmetry.space_group_name_H-M   'P 1'
#
loop_
_entity.id
_entity.type
_entity.pdbx_description
1 polymer ?
#
loop_
_entity_poly.entity_id
_entity_poly.type
_entity_poly.pdbx_seq_one_letter_code
_entity_poly.pdbx_strand_id
1 'polypeptide(L)'
;MSYDRSTAEAVIQLYLDGLYECDADKLGQAFHPSADLRWHEKGELNVLSYADWLERVRQRTSPKSQGHPRHDFVVTVDRSDETTAFVKVKCALPPRFFTDYLVLMKLNSGWQVVSKSYRYETHD
;
A
#
# COMPACT_ATOMS: atom_id res chain seq x y z
N MET A 1 17.62 6.03 -2.49
CA MET A 1 16.96 6.77 -3.58
C MET A 1 15.74 7.48 -3.06
N SER A 2 15.49 8.69 -3.53
CA SER A 2 14.31 9.47 -3.12
C SER A 2 13.25 9.41 -4.22
N TYR A 3 12.00 9.22 -3.82
CA TYR A 3 10.87 9.16 -4.73
C TYR A 3 9.97 10.38 -4.57
N ASP A 4 9.23 10.70 -5.62
CA ASP A 4 8.32 11.85 -5.61
C ASP A 4 7.14 11.60 -4.67
N ARG A 5 6.97 12.49 -3.69
CA ARG A 5 5.87 12.48 -2.73
C ARG A 5 5.18 13.85 -2.68
N SER A 6 5.29 14.60 -3.77
CA SER A 6 4.72 15.95 -3.83
C SER A 6 3.20 15.97 -3.98
N THR A 7 2.61 14.85 -4.40
CA THR A 7 1.15 14.70 -4.52
C THR A 7 0.71 13.36 -3.95
N ALA A 8 -0.57 13.27 -3.55
CA ALA A 8 -1.14 12.01 -3.11
C ALA A 8 -1.12 10.98 -4.24
N GLU A 9 -1.39 11.41 -5.47
CA GLU A 9 -1.36 10.53 -6.64
C GLU A 9 0.00 9.88 -6.87
N ALA A 10 1.07 10.67 -6.72
CA ALA A 10 2.43 10.13 -6.87
C ALA A 10 2.74 9.06 -5.82
N VAL A 11 2.28 9.27 -4.58
CA VAL A 11 2.48 8.31 -3.50
C VAL A 11 1.66 7.04 -3.72
N ILE A 12 0.43 7.18 -4.22
CA ILE A 12 -0.40 6.02 -4.54
C ILE A 12 0.27 5.18 -5.64
N GLN A 13 0.79 5.84 -6.68
CA GLN A 13 1.50 5.13 -7.75
C GLN A 13 2.76 4.45 -7.23
N LEU A 14 3.51 5.14 -6.38
CA LEU A 14 4.69 4.58 -5.73
C LEU A 14 4.35 3.32 -4.92
N TYR A 15 3.24 3.36 -4.19
CA TYR A 15 2.74 2.22 -3.44
C TYR A 15 2.40 1.03 -4.35
N LEU A 16 1.61 1.28 -5.39
CA LEU A 16 1.20 0.21 -6.32
C LEU A 16 2.41 -0.39 -7.05
N ASP A 17 3.35 0.43 -7.48
CA ASP A 17 4.59 -0.04 -8.09
C ASP A 17 5.41 -0.87 -7.10
N GLY A 18 5.53 -0.40 -5.86
CA GLY A 18 6.25 -1.11 -4.82
C GLY A 18 5.67 -2.48 -4.50
N LEU A 19 4.35 -2.61 -4.50
CA LEU A 19 3.69 -3.91 -4.32
C LEU A 19 3.98 -4.86 -5.48
N TYR A 20 3.85 -4.38 -6.69
CA TYR A 20 4.07 -5.20 -7.89
C TYR A 20 5.52 -5.70 -7.99
N GLU A 21 6.46 -4.85 -7.60
CA GLU A 21 7.89 -5.14 -7.67
C GLU A 21 8.44 -5.78 -6.39
N CYS A 22 7.65 -5.82 -5.30
CA CYS A 22 8.09 -6.15 -3.94
C CYS A 22 9.33 -5.32 -3.55
N ASP A 23 9.25 -4.02 -3.80
CA ASP A 23 10.34 -3.08 -3.55
C ASP A 23 10.11 -2.40 -2.20
N ALA A 24 10.84 -2.87 -1.18
CA ALA A 24 10.70 -2.36 0.18
C ALA A 24 11.11 -0.89 0.32
N ASP A 25 12.01 -0.40 -0.53
CA ASP A 25 12.41 1.00 -0.51
C ASP A 25 11.26 1.90 -0.99
N LYS A 26 10.60 1.54 -2.09
CA LYS A 26 9.42 2.26 -2.57
C LYS A 26 8.30 2.27 -1.53
N LEU A 27 7.99 1.11 -0.98
CA LEU A 27 6.93 0.97 0.01
C LEU A 27 7.27 1.72 1.30
N GLY A 28 8.54 1.66 1.72
CA GLY A 28 9.00 2.35 2.92
C GLY A 28 8.96 3.86 2.79
N GLN A 29 9.08 4.40 1.58
CA GLN A 29 8.96 5.84 1.35
C GLN A 29 7.51 6.27 1.12
N ALA A 30 6.68 5.40 0.56
CA ALA A 30 5.25 5.70 0.40
C ALA A 30 4.51 5.77 1.74
N PHE A 31 4.96 5.02 2.74
CA PHE A 31 4.33 4.94 4.05
C PHE A 31 5.15 5.69 5.10
N HIS A 32 4.43 6.29 6.05
CA HIS A 32 5.07 6.84 7.25
C HIS A 32 5.42 5.68 8.19
N PRO A 33 6.59 5.73 8.88
CA PRO A 33 7.00 4.62 9.76
C PRO A 33 6.06 4.31 10.93
N SER A 34 5.17 5.24 11.29
CA SER A 34 4.15 4.98 12.32
C SER A 34 2.95 4.21 11.80
N ALA A 35 2.86 3.97 10.49
CA ALA A 35 1.71 3.29 9.91
C ALA A 35 1.69 1.81 10.29
N ASP A 36 0.50 1.32 10.61
CA ASP A 36 0.23 -0.10 10.79
C ASP A 36 -0.68 -0.58 9.68
N LEU A 37 -0.60 -1.88 9.39
CA LEU A 37 -1.52 -2.56 8.50
C LEU A 37 -2.50 -3.38 9.33
N ARG A 38 -3.79 -3.30 8.99
CA ARG A 38 -4.84 -3.98 9.76
C ARG A 38 -5.76 -4.75 8.83
N TRP A 39 -6.11 -5.96 9.25
CA TRP A 39 -7.09 -6.80 8.57
C TRP A 39 -7.71 -7.73 9.60
N HIS A 40 -8.80 -8.37 9.24
CA HIS A 40 -9.38 -9.36 10.12
C HIS A 40 -9.49 -10.72 9.43
N GLU A 41 -9.46 -11.76 10.23
CA GLU A 41 -9.76 -13.12 9.80
C GLU A 41 -10.70 -13.73 10.81
N LYS A 42 -11.88 -14.16 10.34
CA LYS A 42 -12.89 -14.78 11.19
C LYS A 42 -13.23 -13.95 12.44
N GLY A 43 -13.28 -12.64 12.27
CA GLY A 43 -13.59 -11.72 13.36
C GLY A 43 -12.42 -11.35 14.26
N GLU A 44 -11.25 -11.92 14.03
CA GLU A 44 -10.04 -11.59 14.81
C GLU A 44 -9.26 -10.48 14.10
N LEU A 45 -8.97 -9.40 14.83
CA LEU A 45 -8.18 -8.30 14.28
C LEU A 45 -6.70 -8.66 14.28
N ASN A 46 -6.07 -8.46 13.12
CA ASN A 46 -4.63 -8.61 12.98
C ASN A 46 -4.00 -7.25 12.73
N VAL A 47 -2.83 -7.02 13.31
CA VAL A 47 -2.07 -5.78 13.14
C VAL A 47 -0.64 -6.15 12.78
N LEU A 48 -0.12 -5.51 11.76
CA LEU A 48 1.26 -5.70 11.32
C LEU A 48 1.96 -4.34 11.31
N SER A 49 3.11 -4.24 11.98
CA SER A 49 3.87 -3.00 12.01
C SER A 49 4.52 -2.69 10.67
N TYR A 50 4.84 -1.41 10.46
CA TYR A 50 5.60 -0.93 9.30
C TYR A 50 6.88 -1.74 9.10
N ALA A 51 7.69 -1.90 10.15
CA ALA A 51 8.97 -2.59 10.05
C ALA A 51 8.80 -4.08 9.69
N ASP A 52 7.86 -4.75 10.33
CA ASP A 52 7.62 -6.17 10.06
C ASP A 52 7.05 -6.39 8.66
N TRP A 53 6.20 -5.46 8.20
CA TRP A 53 5.67 -5.53 6.84
C TRP A 53 6.78 -5.41 5.80
N LEU A 54 7.68 -4.44 5.95
CA LEU A 54 8.78 -4.26 5.00
C LEU A 54 9.70 -5.49 4.98
N GLU A 55 9.91 -6.12 6.13
CA GLU A 55 10.70 -7.35 6.18
C GLU A 55 10.03 -8.49 5.40
N ARG A 56 8.71 -8.63 5.54
CA ARG A 56 7.96 -9.62 4.74
C ARG A 56 8.06 -9.33 3.24
N VAL A 57 7.99 -8.05 2.87
CA VAL A 57 8.11 -7.64 1.46
C VAL A 57 9.46 -8.07 0.89
N ARG A 58 10.54 -7.89 1.65
CA ARG A 58 11.89 -8.27 1.20
C ARG A 58 12.03 -9.76 0.93
N GLN A 59 11.21 -10.57 1.58
CA GLN A 59 11.28 -12.04 1.46
C GLN A 59 10.33 -12.60 0.40
N ARG A 60 9.46 -11.79 -0.19
CA ARG A 60 8.50 -12.24 -1.19
C ARG A 60 9.12 -12.31 -2.58
N THR A 61 8.64 -13.25 -3.36
CA THR A 61 8.86 -13.25 -4.81
C THR A 61 7.83 -12.33 -5.44
N SER A 62 8.28 -11.34 -6.20
CA SER A 62 7.37 -10.32 -6.73
C SER A 62 6.48 -10.86 -7.86
N PRO A 63 5.25 -10.33 -7.98
CA PRO A 63 4.42 -10.61 -9.15
C PRO A 63 5.13 -10.28 -10.46
N LYS A 64 5.89 -9.19 -10.48
CA LYS A 64 6.65 -8.77 -11.66
C LYS A 64 7.64 -9.84 -12.10
N SER A 65 8.42 -10.39 -11.16
CA SER A 65 9.43 -11.41 -11.47
C SER A 65 8.81 -12.74 -11.92
N GLN A 66 7.55 -12.99 -11.53
CA GLN A 66 6.81 -14.17 -11.92
C GLN A 66 6.04 -13.98 -13.23
N GLY A 67 6.13 -12.80 -13.85
CA GLY A 67 5.47 -12.53 -15.12
C GLY A 67 3.95 -12.31 -15.01
N HIS A 68 3.42 -12.04 -13.81
CA HIS A 68 2.00 -11.73 -13.65
C HIS A 68 1.68 -10.37 -14.25
N PRO A 69 0.52 -10.21 -14.90
CA PRO A 69 0.07 -8.88 -15.30
C PRO A 69 -0.31 -8.05 -14.07
N ARG A 70 -0.35 -6.73 -14.25
CA ARG A 70 -0.82 -5.82 -13.22
C ARG A 70 -2.33 -5.96 -13.06
N HIS A 71 -2.78 -6.00 -11.80
CA HIS A 71 -4.21 -6.07 -11.45
C HIS A 71 -4.59 -4.92 -10.53
N ASP A 72 -3.80 -3.83 -10.55
CA ASP A 72 -4.01 -2.73 -9.63
C ASP A 72 -4.71 -1.56 -10.30
N PHE A 73 -5.54 -0.87 -9.54
CA PHE A 73 -6.18 0.38 -9.97
C PHE A 73 -6.76 1.12 -8.77
N VAL A 74 -6.92 2.43 -8.94
CA VAL A 74 -7.52 3.29 -7.94
C VAL A 74 -9.04 3.28 -8.13
N VAL A 75 -9.78 2.95 -7.07
CA VAL A 75 -11.25 2.95 -7.10
C VAL A 75 -11.79 4.33 -6.78
N THR A 76 -11.28 4.95 -5.71
CA THR A 76 -11.80 6.21 -5.18
C THR A 76 -10.69 7.00 -4.53
N VAL A 77 -10.69 8.31 -4.76
CA VAL A 77 -9.87 9.26 -4.00
C VAL A 77 -10.84 10.28 -3.42
N ASP A 78 -10.87 10.38 -2.09
CA ASP A 78 -11.71 11.34 -1.38
C ASP A 78 -10.80 12.29 -0.59
N ARG A 79 -10.82 13.57 -0.94
CA ARG A 79 -10.01 14.59 -0.29
C ARG A 79 -10.88 15.43 0.61
N SER A 80 -10.49 15.53 1.89
CA SER A 80 -11.20 16.46 2.80
C SER A 80 -10.67 17.89 2.62
N ASP A 81 -9.36 18.02 2.34
CA ASP A 81 -8.70 19.31 2.10
C ASP A 81 -7.36 19.06 1.39
N GLU A 82 -6.45 20.07 1.44
CA GLU A 82 -5.13 20.01 0.81
C GLU A 82 -4.15 19.05 1.49
N THR A 83 -4.50 18.53 2.67
CA THR A 83 -3.55 17.79 3.51
C THR A 83 -3.96 16.37 3.83
N THR A 84 -5.20 15.98 3.55
CA THR A 84 -5.73 14.68 3.98
C THR A 84 -6.59 14.05 2.90
N ALA A 85 -6.32 12.80 2.60
CA ALA A 85 -7.06 12.04 1.59
C ALA A 85 -7.29 10.61 2.05
N PHE A 86 -8.47 10.09 1.68
CA PHE A 86 -8.80 8.67 1.77
C PHE A 86 -8.75 8.09 0.37
N VAL A 87 -8.11 6.91 0.23
CA VAL A 87 -7.96 6.27 -1.07
C VAL A 87 -8.30 4.80 -0.96
N LYS A 88 -9.15 4.33 -1.87
CA LYS A 88 -9.46 2.92 -2.00
C LYS A 88 -8.82 2.40 -3.28
N VAL A 89 -8.01 1.35 -3.17
CA VAL A 89 -7.36 0.74 -4.33
C VAL A 89 -7.63 -0.76 -4.36
N LYS A 90 -7.56 -1.34 -5.57
CA LYS A 90 -7.50 -2.77 -5.78
C LYS A 90 -6.08 -3.11 -6.23
N CYS A 91 -5.55 -4.21 -5.72
CA CYS A 91 -4.23 -4.70 -6.12
C CYS A 91 -4.17 -6.21 -5.93
N ALA A 92 -3.08 -6.81 -6.38
CA ALA A 92 -2.95 -8.26 -6.29
C ALA A 92 -1.51 -8.69 -6.04
N LEU A 93 -1.38 -9.71 -5.22
CA LEU A 93 -0.20 -10.56 -5.10
C LEU A 93 -0.72 -11.98 -5.34
N PRO A 94 -0.93 -12.36 -6.62
CA PRO A 94 -1.64 -13.59 -6.93
C PRO A 94 -1.10 -14.79 -6.16
N PRO A 95 -1.93 -15.66 -5.63
CA PRO A 95 -3.38 -15.79 -5.87
C PRO A 95 -4.27 -14.90 -4.98
N ARG A 96 -3.71 -13.94 -4.24
CA ARG A 96 -4.47 -13.05 -3.36
C ARG A 96 -4.80 -11.75 -4.07
N PHE A 97 -6.05 -11.35 -3.95
CA PHE A 97 -6.58 -10.12 -4.54
C PHE A 97 -7.10 -9.23 -3.42
N PHE A 98 -6.54 -8.04 -3.31
CA PHE A 98 -6.72 -7.14 -2.17
C PHE A 98 -7.61 -5.96 -2.50
N THR A 99 -8.37 -5.52 -1.49
CA THR A 99 -8.99 -4.20 -1.44
C THR A 99 -8.37 -3.45 -0.28
N ASP A 100 -7.69 -2.36 -0.57
CA ASP A 100 -6.99 -1.56 0.43
C ASP A 100 -7.70 -0.24 0.66
N TYR A 101 -7.82 0.14 1.93
CA TYR A 101 -8.34 1.42 2.37
C TYR A 101 -7.18 2.18 3.01
N LEU A 102 -6.77 3.28 2.38
CA LEU A 102 -5.58 4.03 2.76
C LEU A 102 -5.96 5.43 3.20
N VAL A 103 -5.33 5.91 4.26
CA VAL A 103 -5.40 7.33 4.63
C VAL A 103 -4.03 7.93 4.38
N LEU A 104 -4.00 9.03 3.62
CA LEU A 104 -2.77 9.75 3.32
C LEU A 104 -2.85 11.14 3.91
N MET A 105 -1.70 11.63 4.37
CA MET A 105 -1.58 12.99 4.88
C MET A 105 -0.36 13.68 4.28
N LYS A 106 -0.50 14.98 4.03
CA LYS A 106 0.61 15.79 3.57
C LYS A 106 1.40 16.25 4.79
N LEU A 107 2.61 15.73 4.92
CA LEU A 107 3.52 16.03 6.02
C LEU A 107 4.65 16.92 5.50
N ASN A 108 5.55 17.35 6.40
CA ASN A 108 6.69 18.16 5.99
C ASN A 108 7.58 17.43 4.96
N SER A 109 7.63 16.11 5.05
CA SER A 109 8.40 15.26 4.13
C SER A 109 7.68 14.94 2.83
N GLY A 110 6.46 15.42 2.64
CA GLY A 110 5.59 15.12 1.51
C GLY A 110 4.39 14.27 1.91
N TRP A 111 3.62 13.84 0.93
CA TRP A 111 2.48 12.95 1.17
C TRP A 111 2.96 11.57 1.57
N GLN A 112 2.30 10.96 2.55
CA GLN A 112 2.60 9.59 2.96
C GLN A 112 1.31 8.90 3.44
N VAL A 113 1.27 7.60 3.25
CA VAL A 113 0.21 6.76 3.82
C VAL A 113 0.46 6.63 5.31
N VAL A 114 -0.52 6.99 6.12
CA VAL A 114 -0.41 6.94 7.58
C VAL A 114 -1.21 5.80 8.20
N SER A 115 -2.13 5.19 7.44
CA SER A 115 -2.83 3.99 7.90
C SER A 115 -3.32 3.18 6.70
N LYS A 116 -3.38 1.87 6.89
CA LYS A 116 -3.87 0.93 5.89
C LYS A 116 -4.71 -0.14 6.58
N SER A 117 -5.93 -0.31 6.09
CA SER A 117 -6.77 -1.45 6.44
C SER A 117 -7.18 -2.15 5.17
N TYR A 118 -7.21 -3.48 5.17
CA TYR A 118 -7.46 -4.22 3.93
C TYR A 118 -8.18 -5.55 4.17
N ARG A 119 -8.74 -6.05 3.09
CA ARG A 119 -9.23 -7.43 3.00
C ARG A 119 -8.72 -8.06 1.72
N TYR A 120 -8.73 -9.38 1.67
CA TYR A 120 -8.34 -10.08 0.43
C TYR A 120 -9.21 -11.31 0.19
N GLU A 121 -9.21 -11.71 -1.08
CA GLU A 121 -9.82 -12.94 -1.55
C GLU A 121 -8.72 -13.77 -2.23
N THR A 122 -8.84 -15.09 -2.15
CA THR A 122 -7.92 -15.98 -2.84
C THR A 122 -8.61 -16.54 -4.07
N HIS A 123 -7.97 -16.40 -5.23
CA HIS A 123 -8.47 -16.90 -6.51
C HIS A 123 -7.46 -17.92 -7.06
N ASP A 124 -7.93 -19.09 -7.31
CA ASP A 124 -7.10 -20.16 -7.89
C ASP A 124 -6.97 -20.03 -9.40
#